data_03ee8a9a29af6dbdbeadfb5826663233
#
_entry.id   03ee8a9a29af6dbdbeadfb5826663233
#
_cell.length_a   1.000
_cell.length_b   1.000
_cell.length_c   1.000
_cell.angle_alpha   90.00
_cell.angle_beta   90.00
_cell.angle_gamma   90.00
#
_symmetry.space_group_name_H-M   'P 1'
#
loop_
_entity.id
_entity.type
_entity.pdbx_description
1 polymer ?
#
loop_
_entity_poly.entity_id
_entity_poly.type
_entity_poly.pdbx_seq_one_letter_code
_entity_poly.pdbx_strand_id
1 'polypeptide(L)'
;MKLTNTRLITGILIAGATMVMASCSKDPSKPGIEFMPDMYRTPAFKAYSVNPLDKDSMSAMVPVNGSVPRNYTFFTYPDGREGYDAAGRDMKNPFEADDKNMADGKRLYTNFCMHCHGETGQGDGSLIATGKFPPPPSYSTGVSSRGGNMRDLTDGKIYHTITYGVNLMGPHANIVNPDERWKITMYVHELAKKGPQPANAAAAADTTKK
;
A
#
# COMPACT_ATOMS: atom_id res chain seq x y z
N MET A 1 48.32 -15.61 -53.99
CA MET A 1 48.47 -15.97 -52.60
C MET A 1 48.31 -14.81 -51.61
N LYS A 2 48.46 -13.53 -51.95
CA LYS A 2 48.27 -12.40 -50.98
C LYS A 2 46.81 -12.06 -50.66
N LEU A 3 45.86 -12.24 -51.60
CA LEU A 3 44.44 -11.88 -51.41
C LEU A 3 43.66 -12.81 -50.39
N THR A 4 44.06 -14.08 -50.29
CA THR A 4 43.45 -15.04 -49.38
C THR A 4 43.79 -14.76 -47.92
N ASN A 5 45.02 -14.33 -47.63
CA ASN A 5 45.43 -13.96 -46.28
C ASN A 5 44.71 -12.70 -45.75
N THR A 6 44.52 -11.70 -46.60
CA THR A 6 43.82 -10.45 -46.23
C THR A 6 42.36 -10.73 -45.87
N ARG A 7 41.65 -11.56 -46.64
CA ARG A 7 40.26 -11.95 -46.36
C ARG A 7 40.13 -12.75 -45.06
N LEU A 8 41.12 -13.63 -44.82
CA LEU A 8 41.15 -14.42 -43.57
C LEU A 8 41.36 -13.51 -42.34
N ILE A 9 42.30 -12.58 -42.41
CA ILE A 9 42.60 -11.62 -41.34
C ILE A 9 41.40 -10.72 -41.09
N THR A 10 40.71 -10.22 -42.12
CA THR A 10 39.51 -9.41 -41.99
C THR A 10 38.37 -10.21 -41.33
N GLY A 11 38.19 -11.48 -41.70
CA GLY A 11 37.20 -12.36 -41.10
C GLY A 11 37.44 -12.59 -39.58
N ILE A 12 38.72 -12.80 -39.21
CA ILE A 12 39.10 -12.97 -37.79
C ILE A 12 38.88 -11.67 -37.01
N LEU A 13 39.18 -10.52 -37.56
CA LEU A 13 38.96 -9.23 -36.91
C LEU A 13 37.46 -8.94 -36.70
N ILE A 14 36.62 -9.24 -37.69
CA ILE A 14 35.17 -9.07 -37.60
C ILE A 14 34.61 -10.03 -36.57
N ALA A 15 35.00 -11.32 -36.55
CA ALA A 15 34.57 -12.31 -35.56
C ALA A 15 35.03 -11.92 -34.14
N GLY A 16 36.22 -11.39 -33.98
CA GLY A 16 36.71 -10.86 -32.71
C GLY A 16 35.92 -9.65 -32.24
N ALA A 17 35.60 -8.72 -33.10
CA ALA A 17 34.79 -7.54 -32.78
C ALA A 17 33.36 -7.93 -32.37
N THR A 18 32.73 -8.91 -33.03
CA THR A 18 31.38 -9.39 -32.66
C THR A 18 31.37 -10.10 -31.32
N MET A 19 32.42 -10.87 -31.00
CA MET A 19 32.53 -11.50 -29.67
C MET A 19 32.66 -10.46 -28.54
N VAL A 20 33.42 -9.38 -28.76
CA VAL A 20 33.57 -8.30 -27.76
C VAL A 20 32.24 -7.56 -27.56
N MET A 21 31.48 -7.30 -28.62
CA MET A 21 30.18 -6.65 -28.52
C MET A 21 29.13 -7.54 -27.81
N ALA A 22 29.15 -8.84 -28.02
CA ALA A 22 28.24 -9.79 -27.34
C ALA A 22 28.53 -9.93 -25.83
N SER A 23 29.78 -9.67 -25.41
CA SER A 23 30.19 -9.75 -24.00
C SER A 23 29.59 -8.64 -23.13
N CYS A 24 29.09 -7.55 -23.72
CA CYS A 24 28.50 -6.42 -22.98
C CYS A 24 27.00 -6.59 -22.64
N SER A 25 26.37 -7.66 -23.12
CA SER A 25 24.95 -7.94 -22.81
C SER A 25 24.80 -8.46 -21.39
N LYS A 26 24.54 -7.55 -20.46
CA LYS A 26 24.30 -7.89 -19.05
C LYS A 26 22.81 -7.93 -18.79
N ASP A 27 22.32 -9.05 -18.28
CA ASP A 27 20.95 -9.17 -17.81
C ASP A 27 20.74 -8.21 -16.62
N PRO A 28 19.91 -7.16 -16.74
CA PRO A 28 19.73 -6.18 -15.68
C PRO A 28 19.07 -6.76 -14.42
N SER A 29 18.47 -7.94 -14.53
CA SER A 29 17.85 -8.66 -13.39
C SER A 29 18.85 -9.48 -12.58
N LYS A 30 20.10 -9.63 -13.04
CA LYS A 30 21.13 -10.41 -12.37
C LYS A 30 22.26 -9.52 -11.88
N PRO A 31 22.75 -9.75 -10.66
CA PRO A 31 23.94 -9.05 -10.18
C PRO A 31 25.14 -9.39 -11.07
N GLY A 32 25.96 -8.39 -11.36
CA GLY A 32 27.16 -8.59 -12.15
C GLY A 32 28.23 -9.39 -11.43
N ILE A 33 29.30 -9.68 -12.18
CA ILE A 33 30.52 -10.26 -11.60
C ILE A 33 31.20 -9.19 -10.73
N GLU A 34 31.42 -9.52 -9.47
CA GLU A 34 32.09 -8.67 -8.50
C GLU A 34 33.53 -9.14 -8.33
N PHE A 35 34.46 -8.16 -8.26
CA PHE A 35 35.86 -8.47 -7.99
C PHE A 35 36.08 -8.46 -6.48
N MET A 36 36.55 -9.58 -5.91
CA MET A 36 36.82 -9.78 -4.47
C MET A 36 35.64 -9.38 -3.59
N PRO A 37 34.48 -10.07 -3.67
CA PRO A 37 33.28 -9.68 -2.94
C PRO A 37 33.39 -9.80 -1.42
N ASP A 38 34.41 -10.53 -0.89
CA ASP A 38 34.69 -10.76 0.53
C ASP A 38 33.43 -10.81 1.43
N MET A 39 33.25 -9.83 2.31
CA MET A 39 32.11 -9.71 3.22
C MET A 39 30.93 -8.92 2.65
N TYR A 40 30.90 -8.63 1.36
CA TYR A 40 29.80 -7.91 0.71
C TYR A 40 28.45 -8.65 0.88
N ARG A 41 28.48 -9.97 0.86
CA ARG A 41 27.30 -10.81 1.09
C ARG A 41 27.36 -11.39 2.50
N THR A 42 26.46 -10.93 3.36
CA THR A 42 26.30 -11.53 4.68
C THR A 42 25.71 -12.94 4.59
N PRO A 43 26.17 -13.90 5.41
CA PRO A 43 25.53 -15.21 5.53
C PRO A 43 24.18 -15.14 6.28
N ALA A 44 23.88 -14.01 6.96
CA ALA A 44 22.61 -13.82 7.63
C ALA A 44 21.47 -13.58 6.62
N PHE A 45 20.34 -14.22 6.86
CA PHE A 45 19.14 -14.02 6.03
C PHE A 45 18.59 -12.60 6.24
N LYS A 46 18.34 -11.93 5.12
CA LYS A 46 17.65 -10.62 5.13
C LYS A 46 16.15 -10.85 5.13
N ALA A 47 15.38 -9.89 5.65
CA ALA A 47 13.93 -9.88 5.52
C ALA A 47 13.55 -10.04 4.03
N TYR A 48 12.56 -10.87 3.75
CA TYR A 48 12.09 -11.24 2.40
C TYR A 48 13.09 -12.01 1.52
N SER A 49 14.26 -12.44 2.06
CA SER A 49 15.12 -13.39 1.35
C SER A 49 14.64 -14.83 1.55
N VAL A 50 15.02 -15.71 0.61
CA VAL A 50 14.75 -17.15 0.75
C VAL A 50 15.57 -17.71 1.91
N ASN A 51 14.90 -18.40 2.84
CA ASN A 51 15.54 -19.13 3.95
C ASN A 51 15.45 -20.65 3.67
N PRO A 52 16.54 -21.32 3.27
CA PRO A 52 16.52 -22.75 2.96
C PRO A 52 16.38 -23.63 4.21
N LEU A 53 16.48 -23.06 5.41
CA LEU A 53 16.37 -23.79 6.68
C LEU A 53 14.91 -23.94 7.16
N ASP A 54 14.00 -23.15 6.60
CA ASP A 54 12.59 -23.24 6.96
C ASP A 54 11.76 -23.91 5.85
N LYS A 55 10.68 -24.62 6.27
CA LYS A 55 9.83 -25.40 5.36
C LYS A 55 9.11 -24.55 4.31
N ASP A 56 8.74 -23.34 4.66
CA ASP A 56 8.07 -22.38 3.77
C ASP A 56 9.05 -21.44 3.06
N SER A 57 10.36 -21.62 3.31
CA SER A 57 11.45 -20.80 2.75
C SER A 57 11.35 -19.30 3.10
N MET A 58 10.58 -18.92 4.12
CA MET A 58 10.41 -17.55 4.56
C MET A 58 11.45 -17.16 5.61
N SER A 59 12.06 -15.99 5.45
CA SER A 59 12.96 -15.41 6.44
C SER A 59 12.21 -14.66 7.55
N ALA A 60 11.02 -14.13 7.22
CA ALA A 60 10.12 -13.50 8.18
C ALA A 60 9.26 -14.58 8.85
N MET A 61 9.71 -15.05 10.00
CA MET A 61 9.02 -16.08 10.76
C MET A 61 7.84 -15.52 11.54
N VAL A 62 6.78 -16.33 11.68
CA VAL A 62 5.66 -15.99 12.56
C VAL A 62 6.15 -15.99 14.01
N PRO A 63 5.84 -14.97 14.81
CA PRO A 63 6.19 -14.95 16.22
C PRO A 63 5.64 -16.14 16.99
N VAL A 64 6.32 -16.53 18.07
CA VAL A 64 5.85 -17.59 18.96
C VAL A 64 4.47 -17.23 19.50
N ASN A 65 3.60 -18.23 19.57
CA ASN A 65 2.23 -18.05 20.06
C ASN A 65 2.23 -17.42 21.49
N GLY A 66 1.45 -16.37 21.68
CA GLY A 66 1.41 -15.62 22.94
C GLY A 66 2.42 -14.48 23.05
N SER A 67 3.29 -14.28 22.02
CA SER A 67 4.17 -13.12 21.97
C SER A 67 3.38 -11.83 21.76
N VAL A 68 3.67 -10.81 22.55
CA VAL A 68 3.09 -9.47 22.42
C VAL A 68 4.17 -8.48 22.04
N PRO A 69 4.07 -7.81 20.90
CA PRO A 69 5.02 -6.79 20.48
C PRO A 69 5.07 -5.63 21.47
N ARG A 70 6.25 -5.02 21.61
CA ARG A 70 6.38 -3.79 22.41
C ARG A 70 5.45 -2.71 21.84
N ASN A 71 4.75 -1.98 22.72
CA ASN A 71 3.78 -0.94 22.39
C ASN A 71 2.54 -1.45 21.60
N TYR A 72 2.23 -2.74 21.70
CA TYR A 72 1.03 -3.28 21.12
C TYR A 72 -0.19 -2.89 21.96
N THR A 73 -1.21 -2.31 21.33
CA THR A 73 -2.51 -2.04 21.93
C THR A 73 -3.50 -3.10 21.50
N PHE A 74 -4.04 -3.83 22.47
CA PHE A 74 -5.06 -4.84 22.19
C PHE A 74 -6.33 -4.19 21.68
N PHE A 75 -6.88 -4.76 20.62
CA PHE A 75 -8.20 -4.43 20.14
C PHE A 75 -9.15 -5.53 20.61
N THR A 76 -10.01 -5.21 21.58
CA THR A 76 -10.83 -6.18 22.33
C THR A 76 -12.12 -6.58 21.63
N TYR A 77 -12.50 -5.88 20.57
CA TYR A 77 -13.69 -6.18 19.79
C TYR A 77 -13.35 -7.23 18.73
N PRO A 78 -14.01 -8.41 18.72
CA PRO A 78 -13.72 -9.46 17.75
C PRO A 78 -14.10 -9.05 16.33
N ASP A 79 -13.55 -9.76 15.35
CA ASP A 79 -14.03 -9.65 13.97
C ASP A 79 -15.49 -10.12 13.86
N GLY A 80 -16.19 -9.56 12.87
CA GLY A 80 -17.58 -9.91 12.60
C GLY A 80 -18.60 -8.86 13.05
N ARG A 81 -19.89 -9.22 12.90
CA ARG A 81 -21.01 -8.29 13.11
C ARG A 81 -21.14 -7.84 14.55
N GLU A 82 -20.99 -8.77 15.48
CA GLU A 82 -21.13 -8.49 16.90
C GLU A 82 -20.07 -7.50 17.40
N GLY A 83 -18.78 -7.73 17.05
CA GLY A 83 -17.70 -6.82 17.40
C GLY A 83 -17.83 -5.45 16.73
N TYR A 84 -18.29 -5.41 15.48
CA TYR A 84 -18.56 -4.18 14.77
C TYR A 84 -19.65 -3.32 15.45
N ASP A 85 -20.75 -3.95 15.86
CA ASP A 85 -21.83 -3.25 16.52
C ASP A 85 -21.47 -2.85 17.96
N ALA A 86 -20.70 -3.68 18.68
CA ALA A 86 -20.16 -3.35 20.00
C ALA A 86 -19.16 -2.17 19.92
N ALA A 87 -18.19 -2.24 19.03
CA ALA A 87 -17.25 -1.15 18.79
C ALA A 87 -18.00 0.16 18.44
N GLY A 88 -19.05 0.06 17.63
CA GLY A 88 -19.86 1.21 17.24
C GLY A 88 -20.63 1.87 18.38
N ARG A 89 -20.99 1.10 19.44
CA ARG A 89 -21.64 1.64 20.64
C ARG A 89 -20.65 2.24 21.63
N ASP A 90 -19.52 1.57 21.84
CA ASP A 90 -18.67 1.80 23.00
C ASP A 90 -17.47 2.69 22.67
N MET A 91 -16.98 2.65 21.42
CA MET A 91 -15.78 3.37 21.05
C MET A 91 -16.08 4.77 20.51
N LYS A 92 -15.32 5.72 21.02
CA LYS A 92 -15.29 7.11 20.54
C LYS A 92 -13.85 7.50 20.26
N ASN A 93 -13.64 8.40 19.30
CA ASN A 93 -12.32 8.90 18.99
C ASN A 93 -11.71 9.61 20.20
N PRO A 94 -10.54 9.18 20.68
CA PRO A 94 -9.88 9.81 21.83
C PRO A 94 -9.15 11.11 21.46
N PHE A 95 -8.98 11.40 20.16
CA PHE A 95 -8.29 12.59 19.68
C PHE A 95 -9.27 13.70 19.33
N GLU A 96 -8.89 14.93 19.63
CA GLU A 96 -9.63 16.12 19.19
C GLU A 96 -9.38 16.40 17.69
N ALA A 97 -10.41 16.97 17.05
CA ALA A 97 -10.35 17.33 15.62
C ALA A 97 -9.62 18.67 15.44
N ASP A 98 -8.36 18.73 15.84
CA ASP A 98 -7.49 19.87 15.59
C ASP A 98 -6.86 19.82 14.19
N ASP A 99 -6.29 20.93 13.76
CA ASP A 99 -5.68 21.08 12.42
C ASP A 99 -4.56 20.05 12.18
N LYS A 100 -3.79 19.69 13.21
CA LYS A 100 -2.69 18.74 13.11
C LYS A 100 -3.21 17.32 12.91
N ASN A 101 -4.15 16.86 13.76
CA ASN A 101 -4.74 15.54 13.65
C ASN A 101 -5.52 15.37 12.34
N MET A 102 -6.19 16.43 11.89
CA MET A 102 -6.90 16.45 10.62
C MET A 102 -5.94 16.39 9.42
N ALA A 103 -4.82 17.11 9.46
CA ALA A 103 -3.80 17.07 8.42
C ALA A 103 -3.10 15.69 8.36
N ASP A 104 -2.81 15.10 9.52
CA ASP A 104 -2.29 13.72 9.62
C ASP A 104 -3.29 12.71 9.04
N GLY A 105 -4.57 12.83 9.42
CA GLY A 105 -5.65 11.97 8.92
C GLY A 105 -5.80 12.06 7.40
N LYS A 106 -5.74 13.27 6.84
CA LYS A 106 -5.74 13.51 5.39
C LYS A 106 -4.54 12.84 4.71
N ARG A 107 -3.34 13.03 5.24
CA ARG A 107 -2.11 12.42 4.70
C ARG A 107 -2.20 10.89 4.69
N LEU A 108 -2.64 10.29 5.79
CA LEU A 108 -2.81 8.85 5.92
C LEU A 108 -3.88 8.31 4.97
N TYR A 109 -5.02 9.00 4.88
CA TYR A 109 -6.09 8.66 3.96
C TYR A 109 -5.60 8.67 2.50
N THR A 110 -4.86 9.72 2.12
CA THR A 110 -4.28 9.83 0.77
C THR A 110 -3.35 8.65 0.46
N ASN A 111 -2.55 8.22 1.44
CA ASN A 111 -1.59 7.13 1.23
C ASN A 111 -2.23 5.74 1.18
N PHE A 112 -3.28 5.49 1.96
CA PHE A 112 -3.80 4.13 2.15
C PHE A 112 -5.22 3.91 1.64
N CYS A 113 -6.05 4.93 1.54
CA CYS A 113 -7.49 4.79 1.31
C CYS A 113 -7.96 5.36 -0.04
N MET A 114 -7.34 6.48 -0.49
CA MET A 114 -7.73 7.23 -1.67
C MET A 114 -7.75 6.40 -2.96
N HIS A 115 -6.88 5.41 -3.06
CA HIS A 115 -6.77 4.57 -4.26
C HIS A 115 -8.05 3.82 -4.63
N CYS A 116 -8.88 3.47 -3.64
CA CYS A 116 -10.19 2.87 -3.84
C CYS A 116 -11.32 3.87 -3.56
N HIS A 117 -11.23 4.62 -2.45
CA HIS A 117 -12.33 5.48 -2.01
C HIS A 117 -12.38 6.84 -2.72
N GLY A 118 -11.35 7.21 -3.49
CA GLY A 118 -11.24 8.51 -4.14
C GLY A 118 -10.82 9.64 -3.20
N GLU A 119 -10.41 10.76 -3.75
CA GLU A 119 -9.94 11.91 -2.98
C GLU A 119 -11.06 12.53 -2.12
N THR A 120 -12.28 12.52 -2.64
CA THR A 120 -13.47 13.07 -1.99
C THR A 120 -14.33 12.03 -1.29
N GLY A 121 -13.90 10.76 -1.27
CA GLY A 121 -14.63 9.67 -0.64
C GLY A 121 -15.87 9.20 -1.41
N GLN A 122 -15.91 9.41 -2.73
CA GLN A 122 -17.05 9.04 -3.57
C GLN A 122 -16.96 7.61 -4.13
N GLY A 123 -15.89 6.88 -3.87
CA GLY A 123 -15.69 5.52 -4.37
C GLY A 123 -15.16 5.48 -5.81
N ASP A 124 -14.56 6.56 -6.27
CA ASP A 124 -14.05 6.79 -7.63
C ASP A 124 -12.51 6.76 -7.71
N GLY A 125 -11.87 6.04 -6.79
CA GLY A 125 -10.41 5.95 -6.73
C GLY A 125 -9.78 5.35 -7.99
N SER A 126 -8.47 5.58 -8.16
CA SER A 126 -7.71 5.17 -9.35
C SER A 126 -7.75 3.66 -9.63
N LEU A 127 -7.84 2.82 -8.59
CA LEU A 127 -7.97 1.37 -8.75
C LEU A 127 -9.35 0.97 -9.27
N ILE A 128 -10.39 1.72 -8.95
CA ILE A 128 -11.74 1.48 -9.44
C ILE A 128 -11.84 1.79 -10.94
N ALA A 129 -11.17 2.83 -11.40
CA ALA A 129 -11.09 3.19 -12.82
C ALA A 129 -10.51 2.06 -13.70
N THR A 130 -9.76 1.12 -13.13
CA THR A 130 -9.24 -0.06 -13.86
C THR A 130 -10.32 -1.10 -14.19
N GLY A 131 -11.53 -1.01 -13.61
CA GLY A 131 -12.62 -1.97 -13.76
C GLY A 131 -12.40 -3.31 -13.07
N LYS A 132 -11.30 -3.50 -12.35
CA LYS A 132 -10.98 -4.76 -11.66
C LYS A 132 -11.66 -4.91 -10.29
N PHE A 133 -12.06 -3.79 -9.70
CA PHE A 133 -12.69 -3.75 -8.39
C PHE A 133 -14.02 -2.98 -8.48
N PRO A 134 -15.08 -3.44 -7.79
CA PRO A 134 -16.32 -2.69 -7.68
C PRO A 134 -16.10 -1.42 -6.84
N PRO A 135 -16.80 -0.34 -7.13
CA PRO A 135 -16.67 0.90 -6.36
C PRO A 135 -17.17 0.71 -4.92
N PRO A 136 -16.39 1.16 -3.92
CA PRO A 136 -16.88 1.23 -2.55
C PRO A 136 -18.00 2.29 -2.44
N PRO A 137 -18.89 2.16 -1.43
CA PRO A 137 -19.95 3.15 -1.24
C PRO A 137 -19.37 4.53 -0.90
N SER A 138 -19.98 5.58 -1.48
CA SER A 138 -19.66 6.96 -1.15
C SER A 138 -19.87 7.24 0.34
N TYR A 139 -18.95 7.94 1.00
CA TYR A 139 -19.10 8.30 2.40
C TYR A 139 -20.26 9.26 2.67
N SER A 140 -20.65 10.07 1.70
CA SER A 140 -21.69 11.07 1.87
C SER A 140 -23.10 10.56 1.53
N THR A 141 -23.22 9.68 0.53
CA THR A 141 -24.52 9.26 -0.02
C THR A 141 -24.71 7.75 -0.06
N GLY A 142 -23.64 6.97 0.19
CA GLY A 142 -23.68 5.52 0.09
C GLY A 142 -24.35 4.84 1.27
N VAL A 143 -24.67 3.57 1.08
CA VAL A 143 -25.19 2.67 2.11
C VAL A 143 -24.12 1.63 2.44
N SER A 144 -23.86 1.43 3.73
CA SER A 144 -22.91 0.44 4.20
C SER A 144 -23.38 -0.98 3.89
N SER A 145 -22.47 -1.86 3.48
CA SER A 145 -22.77 -3.29 3.31
C SER A 145 -23.23 -3.97 4.60
N ARG A 146 -22.90 -3.38 5.75
CA ARG A 146 -23.38 -3.82 7.08
C ARG A 146 -24.66 -3.12 7.53
N GLY A 147 -25.30 -2.33 6.65
CA GLY A 147 -26.55 -1.58 6.90
C GLY A 147 -26.30 -0.16 7.45
N GLY A 148 -27.27 0.72 7.18
CA GLY A 148 -27.21 2.14 7.53
C GLY A 148 -26.46 3.00 6.50
N ASN A 149 -26.65 4.31 6.59
CA ASN A 149 -25.97 5.25 5.70
C ASN A 149 -24.50 5.37 6.12
N MET A 150 -23.62 5.53 5.16
CA MET A 150 -22.19 5.73 5.39
C MET A 150 -21.91 6.99 6.24
N ARG A 151 -22.72 8.04 6.02
CA ARG A 151 -22.63 9.31 6.76
C ARG A 151 -22.88 9.17 8.26
N ASP A 152 -23.72 8.20 8.66
CA ASP A 152 -24.20 8.02 10.04
C ASP A 152 -23.37 6.96 10.80
N LEU A 153 -22.29 6.45 10.20
CA LEU A 153 -21.40 5.49 10.86
C LEU A 153 -20.70 6.15 12.05
N THR A 154 -20.68 5.45 13.16
CA THR A 154 -19.96 5.91 14.36
C THR A 154 -18.45 5.68 14.23
N ASP A 155 -17.66 6.38 15.05
CA ASP A 155 -16.20 6.27 15.10
C ASP A 155 -15.75 4.82 15.24
N GLY A 156 -16.34 4.08 16.17
CA GLY A 156 -15.98 2.69 16.41
C GLY A 156 -16.29 1.78 15.23
N LYS A 157 -17.36 2.03 14.48
CA LYS A 157 -17.70 1.27 13.26
C LYS A 157 -16.69 1.47 12.16
N ILE A 158 -16.26 2.70 11.94
CA ILE A 158 -15.22 3.02 10.95
C ILE A 158 -13.88 2.41 11.38
N TYR A 159 -13.49 2.60 12.64
CA TYR A 159 -12.27 2.05 13.19
C TYR A 159 -12.21 0.52 13.10
N HIS A 160 -13.29 -0.17 13.46
CA HIS A 160 -13.41 -1.63 13.33
C HIS A 160 -13.25 -2.08 11.87
N THR A 161 -13.88 -1.36 10.93
CA THR A 161 -13.77 -1.65 9.50
C THR A 161 -12.35 -1.46 8.99
N ILE A 162 -11.65 -0.41 9.40
CA ILE A 162 -10.22 -0.21 9.05
C ILE A 162 -9.37 -1.34 9.63
N THR A 163 -9.69 -1.81 10.83
CA THR A 163 -8.92 -2.85 11.52
C THR A 163 -9.03 -4.21 10.82
N TYR A 164 -10.23 -4.69 10.57
CA TYR A 164 -10.48 -6.05 10.05
C TYR A 164 -10.79 -6.11 8.55
N GLY A 165 -11.14 -4.97 7.96
CA GLY A 165 -11.66 -4.93 6.61
C GLY A 165 -13.14 -5.29 6.53
N VAL A 166 -13.67 -5.27 5.30
CA VAL A 166 -15.03 -5.72 4.97
C VAL A 166 -15.13 -6.07 3.49
N ASN A 167 -15.67 -7.22 3.17
CA ASN A 167 -15.79 -7.71 1.79
C ASN A 167 -14.43 -7.68 1.05
N LEU A 168 -14.28 -6.85 0.02
CA LEU A 168 -13.04 -6.68 -0.73
C LEU A 168 -12.04 -5.70 -0.09
N MET A 169 -12.46 -4.95 0.91
CA MET A 169 -11.55 -4.11 1.68
C MET A 169 -10.75 -4.98 2.66
N GLY A 170 -9.45 -5.12 2.43
CA GLY A 170 -8.55 -5.87 3.31
C GLY A 170 -8.32 -5.18 4.66
N PRO A 171 -7.83 -5.92 5.68
CA PRO A 171 -7.47 -5.38 6.98
C PRO A 171 -6.26 -4.43 6.87
N HIS A 172 -6.32 -3.31 7.56
CA HIS A 172 -5.24 -2.32 7.59
C HIS A 172 -4.49 -2.29 8.94
N ALA A 173 -4.82 -3.20 9.85
CA ALA A 173 -4.21 -3.26 11.18
C ALA A 173 -2.68 -3.43 11.15
N ASN A 174 -2.15 -4.08 10.10
CA ASN A 174 -0.72 -4.35 9.96
C ASN A 174 0.09 -3.17 9.42
N ILE A 175 -0.56 -2.20 8.76
CA ILE A 175 0.10 -1.10 8.07
C ILE A 175 -0.22 0.27 8.65
N VAL A 176 -1.33 0.38 9.40
CA VAL A 176 -1.78 1.61 10.05
C VAL A 176 -1.90 1.34 11.55
N ASN A 177 -1.17 2.09 12.36
CA ASN A 177 -1.19 1.91 13.82
C ASN A 177 -2.51 2.39 14.46
N PRO A 178 -2.81 2.05 15.73
CA PRO A 178 -4.06 2.42 16.39
C PRO A 178 -4.39 3.91 16.37
N ASP A 179 -3.41 4.77 16.63
CA ASP A 179 -3.60 6.23 16.66
C ASP A 179 -3.88 6.77 15.26
N GLU A 180 -3.17 6.26 14.28
CA GLU A 180 -3.36 6.62 12.87
C GLU A 180 -4.76 6.22 12.36
N ARG A 181 -5.29 5.06 12.78
CA ARG A 181 -6.65 4.64 12.45
C ARG A 181 -7.69 5.63 12.97
N TRP A 182 -7.50 6.17 14.18
CA TRP A 182 -8.36 7.21 14.73
C TRP A 182 -8.31 8.51 13.93
N LYS A 183 -7.12 8.92 13.50
CA LYS A 183 -6.95 10.11 12.64
C LYS A 183 -7.60 9.93 11.27
N ILE A 184 -7.48 8.73 10.67
CA ILE A 184 -8.19 8.41 9.43
C ILE A 184 -9.71 8.45 9.65
N THR A 185 -10.23 7.87 10.73
CA THR A 185 -11.65 7.90 11.09
C THR A 185 -12.19 9.32 11.13
N MET A 186 -11.45 10.22 11.77
CA MET A 186 -11.77 11.65 11.84
C MET A 186 -11.88 12.29 10.45
N TYR A 187 -10.91 12.02 9.58
CA TYR A 187 -10.91 12.55 8.22
C TYR A 187 -12.03 11.95 7.35
N VAL A 188 -12.37 10.68 7.52
CA VAL A 188 -13.52 10.04 6.86
C VAL A 188 -14.83 10.75 7.23
N HIS A 189 -15.03 11.10 8.49
CA HIS A 189 -16.19 11.90 8.91
C HIS A 189 -16.24 13.29 8.24
N GLU A 190 -15.08 13.91 8.07
CA GLU A 190 -15.00 15.19 7.37
C GLU A 190 -15.41 15.06 5.90
N LEU A 191 -14.95 14.02 5.21
CA LEU A 191 -15.37 13.72 3.84
C LEU A 191 -16.86 13.39 3.74
N ALA A 192 -17.41 12.67 4.70
CA ALA A 192 -18.83 12.34 4.76
C ALA A 192 -19.72 13.59 4.92
N LYS A 193 -19.24 14.61 5.64
CA LYS A 193 -19.96 15.88 5.84
C LYS A 193 -19.96 16.77 4.59
N LYS A 194 -18.84 16.81 3.84
CA LYS A 194 -18.67 17.70 2.67
C LYS A 194 -19.60 17.37 1.49
N GLY A 195 -20.13 16.15 1.42
CA GLY A 195 -21.01 15.72 0.32
C GLY A 195 -20.25 15.53 -1.01
N PRO A 196 -20.96 15.21 -2.09
CA PRO A 196 -20.34 15.02 -3.39
C PRO A 196 -19.81 16.35 -3.93
N GLN A 197 -18.49 16.46 -3.98
CA GLN A 197 -17.83 17.55 -4.71
C GLN A 197 -17.54 17.05 -6.13
N PRO A 198 -17.80 17.86 -7.19
CA PRO A 198 -17.36 17.51 -8.53
C PRO A 198 -15.83 17.39 -8.53
N ALA A 199 -15.32 16.28 -9.09
CA ALA A 199 -13.90 15.91 -9.08
C ALA A 199 -12.93 16.95 -9.70
N ASN A 200 -13.42 18.06 -10.25
CA ASN A 200 -12.66 19.07 -10.97
C ASN A 200 -12.62 20.48 -10.32
N ALA A 201 -13.11 20.63 -9.11
CA ALA A 201 -13.06 21.97 -8.48
C ALA A 201 -11.64 22.42 -8.08
N ALA A 202 -10.71 21.48 -7.89
CA ALA A 202 -9.32 21.80 -7.54
C ALA A 202 -8.46 22.24 -8.75
N ALA A 203 -8.80 21.82 -9.96
CA ALA A 203 -8.06 22.20 -11.17
C ALA A 203 -8.44 23.57 -11.73
N ALA A 204 -9.59 24.13 -11.35
CA ALA A 204 -10.04 25.43 -11.83
C ALA A 204 -9.51 26.62 -11.02
N ALA A 205 -8.96 26.40 -9.83
CA ALA A 205 -8.47 27.48 -8.98
C ALA A 205 -7.05 27.97 -9.33
N ASP A 206 -6.28 27.22 -10.13
CA ASP A 206 -4.87 27.56 -10.45
C ASP A 206 -4.69 28.23 -11.81
N THR A 207 -5.77 28.42 -12.59
CA THR A 207 -5.69 29.08 -13.92
C THR A 207 -6.03 30.57 -13.92
N THR A 208 -6.33 31.16 -12.77
CA THR A 208 -6.69 32.61 -12.66
C THR A 208 -5.59 33.48 -12.07
N LYS A 209 -4.35 32.96 -11.91
CA LYS A 209 -3.17 33.74 -11.61
C LYS A 209 -2.16 33.68 -12.77
N LYS A 210 -2.41 34.45 -13.82
CA LYS A 210 -1.38 34.87 -14.77
C LYS A 210 -1.64 36.32 -15.18
#